data_c32009a55d0484baa16b252d86606dc8
#
_entry.id   c32009a55d0484baa16b252d86606dc8
#
_cell.length_a   1.000
_cell.length_b   1.000
_cell.length_c   1.000
_cell.angle_alpha   90.00
_cell.angle_beta   90.00
_cell.angle_gamma   90.00
#
_symmetry.space_group_name_H-M   'P 1'
#
loop_
_entity.id
_entity.type
_entity.pdbx_description
1 polymer ?
#
loop_
_entity_poly.entity_id
_entity_poly.type
_entity_poly.pdbx_seq_one_letter_code
_entity_poly.pdbx_strand_id
1 'polypeptide(L)'
;MKIKIDSLDNIHAAAKKFLQNMGDGKVFAFYGKMGAGKTTFVKAICEELGVEDVITSPTFALVNEYTAGNGDPIYHFDFYRIKKIDEVYDMGYEDYFYGGNLCFLEWPEPIEDLLPEDCTKVTITVEEDGSRSVEF
;
A
#
# COMPACT_ATOMS: atom_id res chain seq x y z
N MET A 1 -5.98 -6.66 -13.64
CA MET A 1 -6.32 -7.89 -12.89
C MET A 1 -7.25 -7.56 -11.75
N LYS A 2 -8.17 -8.46 -11.43
CA LYS A 2 -9.11 -8.27 -10.33
C LYS A 2 -9.07 -9.47 -9.39
N ILE A 3 -8.90 -9.19 -8.09
CA ILE A 3 -8.86 -10.22 -7.05
C ILE A 3 -10.05 -9.99 -6.12
N LYS A 4 -10.81 -11.04 -5.80
CA LYS A 4 -11.93 -10.96 -4.88
C LYS A 4 -11.50 -11.40 -3.49
N ILE A 5 -11.89 -10.62 -2.48
CA ILE A 5 -11.71 -10.97 -1.07
C ILE A 5 -13.09 -11.18 -0.49
N ASP A 6 -13.49 -12.43 -0.32
CA ASP A 6 -14.82 -12.79 0.16
C ASP A 6 -15.02 -12.42 1.62
N SER A 7 -13.97 -12.60 2.42
CA SER A 7 -13.98 -12.28 3.84
C SER A 7 -12.54 -12.12 4.33
N LEU A 8 -12.35 -11.73 5.60
CA LEU A 8 -11.01 -11.66 6.19
C LEU A 8 -10.31 -13.02 6.21
N ASP A 9 -11.07 -14.11 6.20
CA ASP A 9 -10.48 -15.45 6.23
C ASP A 9 -9.67 -15.76 4.98
N ASN A 10 -9.96 -15.14 3.83
CA ASN A 10 -9.20 -15.36 2.61
C ASN A 10 -8.27 -14.22 2.20
N ILE A 11 -8.06 -13.24 3.10
CA ILE A 11 -7.24 -12.07 2.76
C ILE A 11 -5.78 -12.43 2.47
N HIS A 12 -5.22 -13.42 3.17
CA HIS A 12 -3.85 -13.86 2.92
C HIS A 12 -3.70 -14.56 1.57
N ALA A 13 -4.71 -15.33 1.17
CA ALA A 13 -4.72 -15.94 -0.17
C ALA A 13 -4.76 -14.84 -1.25
N ALA A 14 -5.55 -13.80 -1.03
CA ALA A 14 -5.62 -12.65 -1.94
C ALA A 14 -4.28 -11.89 -1.98
N ALA A 15 -3.63 -11.72 -0.84
CA ALA A 15 -2.32 -11.07 -0.77
C ALA A 15 -1.25 -11.87 -1.54
N LYS A 16 -1.25 -13.19 -1.41
CA LYS A 16 -0.35 -14.06 -2.19
C LYS A 16 -0.57 -13.89 -3.68
N LYS A 17 -1.83 -13.87 -4.09
CA LYS A 17 -2.19 -13.71 -5.50
C LYS A 17 -1.76 -12.33 -6.02
N PHE A 18 -1.90 -11.29 -5.20
CA PHE A 18 -1.41 -9.96 -5.53
C PHE A 18 0.11 -9.98 -5.77
N LEU A 19 0.87 -10.57 -4.84
CA LEU A 19 2.32 -10.65 -4.95
C LEU A 19 2.77 -11.43 -6.18
N GLN A 20 2.04 -12.48 -6.57
CA GLN A 20 2.36 -13.29 -7.75
C GLN A 20 2.11 -12.52 -9.05
N ASN A 21 1.28 -11.48 -9.04
CA ASN A 21 0.84 -10.77 -10.24
C ASN A 21 1.23 -9.30 -10.26
N MET A 22 1.95 -8.81 -9.25
CA MET A 22 2.29 -7.39 -9.15
C MET A 22 3.39 -6.95 -10.13
N GLY A 23 4.10 -7.90 -10.74
CA GLY A 23 5.18 -7.59 -11.68
C GLY A 23 6.42 -7.04 -10.97
N ASP A 24 7.22 -6.26 -11.71
CA ASP A 24 8.50 -5.71 -11.23
C ASP A 24 8.36 -4.32 -10.60
N GLY A 25 7.16 -3.78 -10.55
CA GLY A 25 6.90 -2.47 -9.95
C GLY A 25 7.23 -2.44 -8.48
N LYS A 26 7.61 -1.26 -7.99
CA LYS A 26 7.99 -1.06 -6.59
C LYS A 26 7.06 -0.10 -5.85
N VAL A 27 6.40 0.81 -6.55
CA VAL A 27 5.51 1.80 -5.92
C VAL A 27 4.07 1.45 -6.25
N PHE A 28 3.27 1.25 -5.21
CA PHE A 28 1.86 0.86 -5.32
C PHE A 28 1.00 1.89 -4.60
N ALA A 29 0.12 2.55 -5.34
CA ALA A 29 -0.79 3.56 -4.79
C ALA A 29 -2.17 2.93 -4.59
N PHE A 30 -2.62 2.87 -3.34
CA PHE A 30 -3.87 2.23 -2.95
C PHE A 30 -4.99 3.26 -2.85
N TYR A 31 -6.00 3.08 -3.69
CA TYR A 31 -7.20 3.89 -3.73
C TYR A 31 -8.38 3.12 -3.13
N GLY A 32 -9.27 3.82 -2.49
CA GLY A 32 -10.46 3.23 -1.90
C GLY A 32 -11.03 4.15 -0.83
N LYS A 33 -12.33 4.03 -0.60
CA LYS A 33 -13.02 4.83 0.42
C LYS A 33 -12.52 4.45 1.81
N MET A 34 -12.76 5.34 2.78
CA MET A 34 -12.51 5.04 4.18
C MET A 34 -13.25 3.75 4.55
N GLY A 35 -12.54 2.83 5.20
CA GLY A 35 -13.11 1.55 5.59
C GLY A 35 -13.14 0.49 4.50
N ALA A 36 -12.60 0.76 3.30
CA ALA A 36 -12.54 -0.23 2.21
C ALA A 36 -11.58 -1.39 2.50
N GLY A 37 -10.65 -1.21 3.45
CA GLY A 37 -9.70 -2.25 3.84
C GLY A 37 -8.30 -2.08 3.27
N LYS A 38 -7.92 -0.85 2.91
CA LYS A 38 -6.57 -0.58 2.36
C LYS A 38 -5.47 -1.00 3.32
N THR A 39 -5.52 -0.52 4.56
CA THR A 39 -4.53 -0.86 5.58
C THR A 39 -4.52 -2.35 5.87
N THR A 40 -5.70 -2.96 5.96
CA THR A 40 -5.84 -4.39 6.22
C THR A 40 -5.20 -5.23 5.12
N PHE A 41 -5.37 -4.82 3.87
CA PHE A 41 -4.76 -5.53 2.74
C PHE A 41 -3.25 -5.32 2.69
N VAL A 42 -2.77 -4.09 2.90
CA VAL A 42 -1.32 -3.81 2.97
C VAL A 42 -0.69 -4.64 4.09
N LYS A 43 -1.35 -4.73 5.24
CA LYS A 43 -0.88 -5.57 6.35
C LYS A 43 -0.74 -7.03 5.92
N ALA A 44 -1.75 -7.57 5.24
CA ALA A 44 -1.69 -8.95 4.77
C ALA A 44 -0.55 -9.17 3.77
N ILE A 45 -0.33 -8.23 2.86
CA ILE A 45 0.79 -8.30 1.91
C ILE A 45 2.12 -8.31 2.66
N CYS A 46 2.29 -7.42 3.64
CA CYS A 46 3.52 -7.36 4.42
C CYS A 46 3.75 -8.65 5.21
N GLU A 47 2.71 -9.22 5.79
CA GLU A 47 2.81 -10.48 6.51
C GLU A 47 3.25 -11.61 5.58
N GLU A 48 2.73 -11.64 4.36
CA GLU A 48 3.14 -12.62 3.34
C GLU A 48 4.59 -12.40 2.87
N LEU A 49 5.11 -11.19 3.00
CA LEU A 49 6.52 -10.88 2.70
C LEU A 49 7.45 -11.18 3.88
N GLY A 50 6.93 -11.70 4.97
CA GLY A 50 7.73 -12.10 6.12
C GLY A 50 8.00 -10.98 7.12
N VAL A 51 7.21 -9.92 7.11
CA VAL A 51 7.34 -8.84 8.10
C VAL A 51 6.86 -9.34 9.46
N GLU A 52 7.71 -9.22 10.47
CA GLU A 52 7.39 -9.59 11.85
C GLU A 52 7.04 -8.37 12.70
N ASP A 53 7.30 -7.15 12.18
CA ASP A 53 6.97 -5.90 12.87
C ASP A 53 5.46 -5.76 13.06
N VAL A 54 5.07 -4.93 14.04
CA VAL A 54 3.66 -4.54 14.19
C VAL A 54 3.32 -3.59 13.05
N ILE A 55 2.35 -3.98 12.22
CA ILE A 55 1.97 -3.23 11.04
C ILE A 55 0.73 -2.39 11.35
N THR A 56 0.88 -1.06 11.27
CA THR A 56 -0.20 -0.11 11.51
C THR A 56 -0.12 1.00 10.46
N SER A 57 -1.23 1.71 10.26
CA SER A 57 -1.19 2.95 9.47
C SER A 57 -0.31 3.97 10.19
N PRO A 58 0.52 4.73 9.45
CA PRO A 58 1.27 5.84 10.03
C PRO A 58 0.30 6.87 10.64
N THR A 59 0.46 7.16 11.93
CA THR A 59 -0.44 8.05 12.65
C THR A 59 0.16 9.46 12.82
N PHE A 60 1.42 9.54 13.20
CA PHE A 60 2.11 10.79 13.48
C PHE A 60 3.19 11.12 12.46
N ALA A 61 3.71 10.12 11.76
CA ALA A 61 4.63 10.28 10.65
C ALA A 61 3.90 9.94 9.36
N LEU A 62 4.42 10.38 8.22
CA LEU A 62 3.86 10.06 6.91
C LEU A 62 4.24 8.66 6.46
N VAL A 63 5.27 8.06 7.04
CA VAL A 63 5.80 6.77 6.61
C VAL A 63 6.21 5.90 7.79
N ASN A 64 5.91 4.61 7.69
CA ASN A 64 6.46 3.57 8.55
C ASN A 64 7.39 2.69 7.72
N GLU A 65 8.48 2.24 8.31
CA GLU A 65 9.39 1.30 7.67
C GLU A 65 9.27 -0.06 8.35
N TYR A 66 9.11 -1.10 7.53
CA TYR A 66 9.12 -2.49 7.99
C TYR A 66 10.28 -3.23 7.33
N THR A 67 10.67 -4.36 7.92
CA THR A 67 11.70 -5.23 7.35
C THR A 67 11.06 -6.52 6.86
N ALA A 68 11.22 -6.84 5.58
CA ALA A 68 10.74 -8.09 5.00
C ALA A 68 11.59 -9.27 5.50
N GLY A 69 11.09 -10.49 5.29
CA GLY A 69 11.80 -11.70 5.69
C GLY A 69 13.17 -11.86 5.05
N ASN A 70 13.38 -11.28 3.86
CA ASN A 70 14.68 -11.29 3.18
C ASN A 70 15.62 -10.15 3.60
N GLY A 71 15.19 -9.29 4.53
CA GLY A 71 15.98 -8.17 5.03
C GLY A 71 15.76 -6.84 4.30
N ASP A 72 14.98 -6.82 3.21
CA ASP A 72 14.72 -5.58 2.48
C ASP A 72 13.73 -4.69 3.23
N PRO A 73 13.90 -3.36 3.14
CA PRO A 73 12.92 -2.45 3.74
C PRO A 73 11.65 -2.38 2.91
N ILE A 74 10.53 -2.16 3.59
CA ILE A 74 9.23 -1.88 2.98
C ILE A 74 8.73 -0.59 3.58
N TYR A 75 8.31 0.36 2.75
CA TYR A 75 7.84 1.67 3.20
C TYR A 75 6.32 1.75 3.03
N HIS A 76 5.63 2.09 4.12
CA HIS A 76 4.17 2.20 4.16
C HIS A 76 3.81 3.64 4.46
N PHE A 77 3.17 4.32 3.50
CA PHE A 77 2.82 5.74 3.58
C PHE A 77 1.32 5.91 3.75
N ASP A 78 0.95 6.97 4.45
CA ASP A 78 -0.44 7.42 4.52
C ASP A 78 -0.47 8.94 4.41
N PHE A 79 -1.09 9.45 3.34
CA PHE A 79 -1.16 10.87 3.06
C PHE A 79 -2.51 11.51 3.42
N TYR A 80 -3.36 10.78 4.13
CA TYR A 80 -4.70 11.26 4.47
C TYR A 80 -4.71 12.58 5.24
N ARG A 81 -3.74 12.76 6.14
CA ARG A 81 -3.69 13.90 7.05
C ARG A 81 -2.73 14.99 6.63
N ILE A 82 -2.10 14.90 5.47
CA ILE A 82 -1.21 15.98 5.06
C ILE A 82 -2.03 17.23 4.77
N LYS A 83 -1.47 18.38 5.15
CA LYS A 83 -2.12 19.68 4.96
C LYS A 83 -1.50 20.45 3.81
N LYS A 84 -0.19 20.24 3.58
CA LYS A 84 0.57 20.92 2.54
C LYS A 84 1.50 19.93 1.86
N ILE A 85 1.65 20.06 0.55
CA ILE A 85 2.57 19.24 -0.24
C ILE A 85 4.03 19.38 0.24
N ASP A 86 4.35 20.52 0.88
CA ASP A 86 5.69 20.78 1.44
C ASP A 86 6.11 19.70 2.44
N GLU A 87 5.15 19.11 3.17
CA GLU A 87 5.44 18.02 4.12
C GLU A 87 6.05 16.82 3.40
N VAL A 88 5.61 16.55 2.16
CA VAL A 88 6.11 15.45 1.35
C VAL A 88 7.51 15.76 0.81
N TYR A 89 7.74 17.00 0.37
CA TYR A 89 9.06 17.44 -0.06
C TYR A 89 10.06 17.38 1.09
N ASP A 90 9.65 17.82 2.28
CA ASP A 90 10.52 17.88 3.47
C ASP A 90 10.96 16.48 3.92
N MET A 91 10.16 15.45 3.70
CA MET A 91 10.54 14.09 4.06
C MET A 91 11.52 13.44 3.07
N GLY A 92 11.76 14.05 1.92
CA GLY A 92 12.63 13.48 0.89
C GLY A 92 11.99 12.33 0.14
N TYR A 93 10.74 12.49 -0.32
CA TYR A 93 9.95 11.41 -0.93
C TYR A 93 10.68 10.70 -2.08
N GLU A 94 11.54 11.42 -2.81
CA GLU A 94 12.25 10.88 -3.97
C GLU A 94 13.15 9.71 -3.59
N ASP A 95 13.79 9.78 -2.42
CA ASP A 95 14.64 8.69 -1.96
C ASP A 95 13.87 7.40 -1.72
N TYR A 96 12.60 7.52 -1.36
CA TYR A 96 11.72 6.36 -1.17
C TYR A 96 11.17 5.86 -2.50
N PHE A 97 10.55 6.76 -3.29
CA PHE A 97 9.84 6.37 -4.51
C PHE A 97 10.76 5.87 -5.62
N TYR A 98 11.99 6.34 -5.66
CA TYR A 98 12.97 5.97 -6.68
C TYR A 98 14.14 5.13 -6.13
N GLY A 99 14.02 4.67 -4.88
CA GLY A 99 15.08 3.92 -4.21
C GLY A 99 15.12 2.42 -4.51
N GLY A 100 14.16 1.90 -5.26
CA GLY A 100 14.15 0.49 -5.64
C GLY A 100 13.57 -0.46 -4.61
N ASN A 101 12.98 0.05 -3.53
CA ASN A 101 12.32 -0.74 -2.50
C ASN A 101 10.80 -0.62 -2.59
N LEU A 102 10.08 -1.59 -2.03
CA LEU A 102 8.62 -1.57 -2.05
C LEU A 102 8.07 -0.40 -1.26
N CYS A 103 7.16 0.33 -1.88
CA CYS A 103 6.42 1.43 -1.27
C CYS A 103 4.93 1.19 -1.44
N PHE A 104 4.21 1.13 -0.34
CA PHE A 104 2.75 1.02 -0.34
C PHE A 104 2.19 2.34 0.15
N LEU A 105 1.42 3.03 -0.70
CA LEU A 105 0.91 4.37 -0.44
C LEU A 105 -0.60 4.32 -0.24
N GLU A 106 -1.08 4.76 0.92
CA GLU A 106 -2.52 4.95 1.16
C GLU A 106 -2.86 6.43 1.01
N TRP A 107 -4.06 6.71 0.52
CA TRP A 107 -4.53 8.07 0.28
C TRP A 107 -3.56 8.87 -0.59
N PRO A 108 -3.25 8.37 -1.81
CA PRO A 108 -2.26 9.06 -2.67
C PRO A 108 -2.82 10.31 -3.35
N GLU A 109 -4.11 10.56 -3.27
CA GLU A 109 -4.76 11.66 -3.98
C GLU A 109 -4.07 13.02 -3.81
N PRO A 110 -3.65 13.41 -2.57
CA PRO A 110 -2.98 14.71 -2.42
C PRO A 110 -1.63 14.81 -3.11
N ILE A 111 -1.01 13.68 -3.47
CA ILE A 111 0.37 13.67 -4.00
C ILE A 111 0.45 12.98 -5.36
N GLU A 112 -0.67 12.90 -6.09
CA GLU A 112 -0.68 12.19 -7.38
C GLU A 112 0.33 12.72 -8.38
N ASP A 113 0.60 14.04 -8.37
CA ASP A 113 1.57 14.66 -9.26
C ASP A 113 3.01 14.22 -8.98
N LEU A 114 3.27 13.64 -7.81
CA LEU A 114 4.59 13.18 -7.41
C LEU A 114 4.81 11.69 -7.63
N LEU A 115 3.78 10.95 -8.03
CA LEU A 115 3.88 9.51 -8.25
C LEU A 115 4.80 9.21 -9.44
N PRO A 116 5.66 8.17 -9.34
CA PRO A 116 6.45 7.72 -10.49
C PRO A 116 5.56 7.30 -11.66
N GLU A 117 6.05 7.44 -12.88
CA GLU A 117 5.30 7.03 -14.08
C GLU A 117 4.95 5.54 -14.07
N ASP A 118 5.82 4.72 -13.51
CA ASP A 118 5.62 3.27 -13.41
C ASP A 118 4.87 2.84 -12.15
N CYS A 119 4.29 3.79 -11.42
CA CYS A 119 3.50 3.48 -10.23
C CYS A 119 2.27 2.65 -10.62
N THR A 120 2.04 1.58 -9.87
CA THR A 120 0.85 0.75 -10.05
C THR A 120 -0.28 1.28 -9.19
N LYS A 121 -1.41 1.57 -9.80
CA LYS A 121 -2.61 2.00 -9.08
C LYS A 121 -3.43 0.77 -8.70
N VAL A 122 -3.75 0.65 -7.42
CA VAL A 122 -4.50 -0.46 -6.85
C VAL A 122 -5.78 0.10 -6.24
N THR A 123 -6.92 -0.35 -6.72
CA THR A 123 -8.22 0.13 -6.24
C THR A 123 -8.91 -0.98 -5.44
N ILE A 124 -9.31 -0.66 -4.21
CA ILE A 124 -10.07 -1.57 -3.35
C ILE A 124 -11.50 -1.05 -3.25
N THR A 125 -12.45 -1.89 -3.64
CA THR A 125 -13.87 -1.55 -3.66
C THR A 125 -14.66 -2.49 -2.76
N VAL A 126 -15.59 -1.96 -1.97
CA VAL A 126 -16.56 -2.76 -1.22
C VAL A 126 -17.71 -3.07 -2.15
N GLU A 127 -17.97 -4.35 -2.39
CA GLU A 127 -19.06 -4.80 -3.25
C GLU A 127 -20.37 -4.84 -2.47
N GLU A 128 -21.50 -4.96 -3.19
CA GLU A 128 -22.84 -4.97 -2.57
C GLU A 128 -23.04 -6.09 -1.55
N ASP A 129 -22.40 -7.24 -1.77
CA ASP A 129 -22.50 -8.41 -0.89
C ASP A 129 -21.55 -8.32 0.33
N GLY A 130 -20.83 -7.21 0.48
CA GLY A 130 -19.88 -7.03 1.57
C GLY A 130 -18.48 -7.55 1.30
N SER A 131 -18.27 -8.25 0.19
CA SER A 131 -16.93 -8.66 -0.22
C SER A 131 -16.12 -7.45 -0.71
N ARG A 132 -14.81 -7.64 -0.88
CA ARG A 132 -13.92 -6.60 -1.44
C ARG A 132 -13.37 -7.07 -2.77
N SER A 133 -13.13 -6.10 -3.66
CA SER A 133 -12.41 -6.34 -4.92
C SER A 133 -11.14 -5.52 -4.92
N VAL A 134 -10.03 -6.14 -5.34
CA VAL A 134 -8.74 -5.47 -5.53
C VAL A 134 -8.46 -5.48 -7.02
N GLU A 135 -8.31 -4.31 -7.62
CA GLU A 135 -8.11 -4.17 -9.06
C GLU A 135 -6.82 -3.40 -9.35
N PHE A 136 -5.99 -3.95 -10.22
CA PHE A 136 -4.69 -3.35 -10.57
C PHE A 136 -4.21 -3.80 -11.95
#